data_c0f21c4929c07f7fe41bb3a5456d1bbc
#
_entry.id   c0f21c4929c07f7fe41bb3a5456d1bbc
#
_cell.length_a   1.000
_cell.length_b   1.000
_cell.length_c   1.000
_cell.angle_alpha   90.00
_cell.angle_beta   90.00
_cell.angle_gamma   90.00
#
_symmetry.space_group_name_H-M   'P 1'
#
loop_
_entity.id
_entity.type
_entity.pdbx_description
1 polymer ?
#
loop_
_entity_poly.entity_id
_entity_poly.type
_entity_poly.pdbx_seq_one_letter_code
_entity_poly.pdbx_strand_id
1 'polypeptide(L)'
;MPEPQLADPAVPAAPAPVVAKQKLTLPPTAKFNAAASDDLFAWYEDVDGKRYLVYVWEKPATVYSLTIAAKQKVLPGREAMTILPGGRSKGKLKLTMPLQVLQLNEKLQNAATLEKGMVLGCFLPTAIVHDSQNNETTESGALPGWGEAFKGLWQSTGIYDLIRQSSSNFSQTWILGLGRVLMMLVALVLIYLAIVKEFEPLLLLPIGFGALLANIPLAGISGPDGLQGMIYNVGIESGVFPLLIFMGVGAMTDFGPLIANPKTALLGGAAQLGIFTALLGALLLTMLIPGIDFHFKEAASIGIIGGADGPTSIYLTSKLSPKLLGAVAVAAYSYMALVPIIQPPIMKLLTTEEERKIKMSQLRAVGKLEKICFPILITLLCAFLLPDAAPLIGMLMFGNLMRECGVVERLNQTAQNALINIVTIFLGLSVGSKLSADQFLSLQTLGILLLGAIAFGIGTAGGVVFAKIMNMFSKDKINPLIGAAGVSAVPMAARVANKVGLEANPQNFLLMHAMGPNVSGVIGSAVAAGVLLNMLKGLI
;
A
#
# COMPACT_ATOMS: atom_id res chain seq x y z
N MET A 1 40.40 44.58 16.33
CA MET A 1 40.87 43.43 17.12
C MET A 1 39.99 42.26 16.72
N PRO A 2 40.51 41.25 16.08
CA PRO A 2 39.70 40.08 15.69
C PRO A 2 39.68 39.04 16.82
N GLU A 3 38.53 38.42 17.02
CA GLU A 3 38.31 37.30 17.93
C GLU A 3 39.07 36.04 17.51
N PRO A 4 39.49 35.17 18.45
CA PRO A 4 40.20 33.95 18.13
C PRO A 4 39.22 32.78 17.80
N GLN A 5 39.45 32.13 16.66
CA GLN A 5 38.84 30.87 16.29
C GLN A 5 39.32 29.76 17.25
N LEU A 6 38.38 29.06 17.86
CA LEU A 6 38.61 27.82 18.57
C LEU A 6 38.69 26.68 17.56
N ALA A 7 39.84 25.99 17.54
CA ALA A 7 40.08 24.80 16.75
C ALA A 7 39.40 23.57 17.39
N ASP A 8 38.64 22.80 16.58
CA ASP A 8 38.12 21.48 16.95
C ASP A 8 39.26 20.45 17.11
N PRO A 9 39.18 19.54 18.10
CA PRO A 9 40.18 18.50 18.29
C PRO A 9 40.00 17.38 17.25
N ALA A 10 41.05 17.13 16.51
CA ALA A 10 41.16 16.04 15.52
C ALA A 10 41.00 14.67 16.17
N VAL A 11 40.01 13.91 15.69
CA VAL A 11 39.87 12.48 15.96
C VAL A 11 40.94 11.71 15.16
N PRO A 12 41.74 10.82 15.79
CA PRO A 12 42.77 10.09 15.05
C PRO A 12 42.12 9.05 14.13
N ALA A 13 42.43 9.12 12.85
CA ALA A 13 42.04 8.16 11.84
C ALA A 13 42.70 6.78 12.11
N ALA A 14 41.89 5.73 12.17
CA ALA A 14 42.35 4.35 12.22
C ALA A 14 43.12 3.99 10.91
N PRO A 15 44.22 3.24 10.99
CA PRO A 15 44.99 2.89 9.81
C PRO A 15 44.20 1.96 8.89
N ALA A 16 44.04 2.38 7.64
CA ALA A 16 43.43 1.58 6.59
C ALA A 16 44.31 0.31 6.29
N PRO A 17 43.69 -0.86 6.10
CA PRO A 17 44.46 -2.05 5.70
C PRO A 17 45.03 -1.84 4.31
N VAL A 18 46.34 -1.98 4.19
CA VAL A 18 47.09 -1.97 2.93
C VAL A 18 46.73 -3.24 2.17
N VAL A 19 45.73 -3.18 1.30
CA VAL A 19 45.45 -4.21 0.29
C VAL A 19 46.19 -3.81 -0.96
N ALA A 20 47.07 -4.69 -1.44
CA ALA A 20 47.83 -4.48 -2.67
C ALA A 20 46.91 -4.10 -3.83
N LYS A 21 47.18 -2.96 -4.46
CA LYS A 21 46.47 -2.41 -5.62
C LYS A 21 46.70 -3.28 -6.84
N GLN A 22 46.01 -4.40 -7.00
CA GLN A 22 45.97 -5.15 -8.25
C GLN A 22 44.98 -4.48 -9.20
N LYS A 23 45.49 -4.05 -10.35
CA LYS A 23 44.66 -3.50 -11.44
C LYS A 23 43.73 -4.60 -11.92
N LEU A 24 42.43 -4.37 -11.84
CA LEU A 24 41.42 -5.35 -12.27
C LEU A 24 41.49 -5.50 -13.80
N THR A 25 41.98 -6.63 -14.26
CA THR A 25 42.10 -6.98 -15.69
C THR A 25 41.40 -8.30 -15.95
N LEU A 26 40.89 -8.46 -17.18
CA LEU A 26 40.25 -9.71 -17.59
C LEU A 26 41.33 -10.82 -17.71
N PRO A 27 41.17 -11.98 -17.02
CA PRO A 27 42.09 -13.10 -17.18
C PRO A 27 42.07 -13.64 -18.60
N PRO A 28 43.20 -14.10 -19.15
CA PRO A 28 43.24 -14.67 -20.49
C PRO A 28 42.46 -15.98 -20.63
N THR A 29 42.13 -16.63 -19.51
CA THR A 29 41.35 -17.88 -19.43
C THR A 29 39.84 -17.64 -19.40
N ALA A 30 39.38 -16.40 -19.24
CA ALA A 30 37.95 -16.09 -19.10
C ALA A 30 37.21 -16.22 -20.44
N LYS A 31 36.11 -17.00 -20.44
CA LYS A 31 35.27 -17.25 -21.61
C LYS A 31 34.02 -16.37 -21.57
N PHE A 32 33.61 -15.91 -22.74
CA PHE A 32 32.38 -15.10 -22.89
C PHE A 32 31.15 -15.92 -22.55
N ASN A 33 30.27 -15.35 -21.72
CA ASN A 33 28.97 -15.93 -21.33
C ASN A 33 27.83 -15.16 -22.01
N ALA A 34 27.36 -15.68 -23.15
CA ALA A 34 26.32 -15.03 -23.96
C ALA A 34 24.94 -14.98 -23.24
N ALA A 35 24.63 -15.96 -22.38
CA ALA A 35 23.33 -16.03 -21.71
C ALA A 35 23.11 -14.96 -20.63
N ALA A 36 24.19 -14.38 -20.12
CA ALA A 36 24.15 -13.34 -19.08
C ALA A 36 24.49 -11.95 -19.61
N SER A 37 24.87 -11.81 -20.90
CA SER A 37 25.32 -10.57 -21.51
C SER A 37 24.19 -9.83 -22.22
N ASP A 38 24.29 -8.51 -22.26
CA ASP A 38 23.38 -7.61 -23.00
C ASP A 38 24.19 -6.68 -23.94
N ASP A 39 23.50 -5.74 -24.62
CA ASP A 39 24.12 -4.82 -25.57
C ASP A 39 25.13 -3.84 -24.95
N LEU A 40 25.06 -3.62 -23.66
CA LEU A 40 25.91 -2.66 -22.93
C LEU A 40 27.00 -3.35 -22.12
N PHE A 41 26.74 -4.56 -21.62
CA PHE A 41 27.61 -5.28 -20.70
C PHE A 41 27.79 -6.72 -21.13
N ALA A 42 29.04 -7.20 -21.09
CA ALA A 42 29.40 -8.59 -21.34
C ALA A 42 29.92 -9.26 -20.07
N TRP A 43 29.46 -10.48 -19.83
CA TRP A 43 29.94 -11.32 -18.76
C TRP A 43 30.98 -12.33 -19.28
N TYR A 44 32.05 -12.46 -18.57
CA TYR A 44 33.11 -13.46 -18.82
C TYR A 44 33.27 -14.32 -17.57
N GLU A 45 33.44 -15.62 -17.75
CA GLU A 45 33.60 -16.58 -16.64
C GLU A 45 34.98 -17.26 -16.75
N ASP A 46 35.72 -17.27 -15.62
CA ASP A 46 37.02 -17.91 -15.52
C ASP A 46 36.88 -19.38 -15.13
N VAL A 47 37.96 -20.12 -15.21
CA VAL A 47 38.07 -21.55 -14.83
C VAL A 47 37.68 -21.78 -13.37
N ASP A 48 37.92 -20.82 -12.50
CA ASP A 48 37.58 -20.82 -11.07
C ASP A 48 36.11 -20.43 -10.81
N GLY A 49 35.27 -20.27 -11.84
CA GLY A 49 33.87 -19.85 -11.69
C GLY A 49 33.67 -18.38 -11.33
N LYS A 50 34.71 -17.57 -11.33
CA LYS A 50 34.62 -16.11 -11.13
C LYS A 50 34.08 -15.45 -12.37
N ARG A 51 33.18 -14.49 -12.22
CA ARG A 51 32.57 -13.74 -13.31
C ARG A 51 33.04 -12.30 -13.34
N TYR A 52 33.41 -11.86 -14.54
CA TYR A 52 33.91 -10.52 -14.81
C TYR A 52 32.88 -9.77 -15.64
N LEU A 53 32.50 -8.59 -15.19
CA LEU A 53 31.61 -7.69 -15.91
C LEU A 53 32.44 -6.68 -16.71
N VAL A 54 32.23 -6.62 -18.02
CA VAL A 54 32.95 -5.75 -18.94
C VAL A 54 31.96 -4.84 -19.66
N TYR A 55 32.31 -3.57 -19.78
CA TYR A 55 31.53 -2.61 -20.58
C TYR A 55 31.92 -2.79 -22.07
N VAL A 56 30.93 -3.08 -22.93
CA VAL A 56 31.19 -3.45 -24.34
C VAL A 56 30.69 -2.46 -25.37
N TRP A 57 29.85 -1.48 -24.96
CA TRP A 57 29.31 -0.49 -25.90
C TRP A 57 30.38 0.40 -26.51
N GLU A 58 30.19 0.79 -27.79
CA GLU A 58 31.21 1.55 -28.53
C GLU A 58 31.40 2.99 -28.08
N LYS A 59 30.35 3.59 -27.52
CA LYS A 59 30.37 4.98 -27.04
C LYS A 59 30.66 5.01 -25.55
N PRO A 60 31.45 5.99 -25.07
CA PRO A 60 31.69 6.13 -23.63
C PRO A 60 30.38 6.44 -22.90
N ALA A 61 30.23 5.94 -21.67
CA ALA A 61 29.09 6.19 -20.82
C ALA A 61 29.52 6.79 -19.48
N THR A 62 28.66 7.59 -18.87
CA THR A 62 28.91 8.15 -17.53
C THR A 62 28.11 7.37 -16.50
N VAL A 63 28.74 6.99 -15.40
CA VAL A 63 28.08 6.35 -14.26
C VAL A 63 27.22 7.39 -13.55
N TYR A 64 25.91 7.18 -13.57
CA TYR A 64 24.95 8.05 -12.89
C TYR A 64 24.80 7.70 -11.40
N SER A 65 24.69 6.40 -11.10
CA SER A 65 24.67 5.89 -9.74
C SER A 65 25.28 4.50 -9.66
N LEU A 66 26.03 4.26 -8.59
CA LEU A 66 26.60 2.95 -8.24
C LEU A 66 25.98 2.53 -6.89
N THR A 67 25.31 1.38 -6.88
CA THR A 67 24.57 0.88 -5.70
C THR A 67 25.22 -0.34 -5.05
N ILE A 68 26.28 -0.88 -5.62
CA ILE A 68 27.01 -2.04 -5.10
C ILE A 68 28.37 -1.64 -4.55
N ALA A 69 28.81 -2.34 -3.51
CA ALA A 69 30.12 -2.16 -2.88
C ALA A 69 30.95 -3.46 -2.90
N ALA A 70 32.26 -3.34 -2.82
CA ALA A 70 33.15 -4.51 -2.71
C ALA A 70 32.79 -5.34 -1.46
N LYS A 71 32.93 -6.67 -1.57
CA LYS A 71 32.56 -7.67 -0.55
C LYS A 71 31.06 -7.77 -0.23
N GLN A 72 30.19 -7.05 -0.94
CA GLN A 72 28.74 -7.12 -0.75
C GLN A 72 28.15 -8.34 -1.49
N LYS A 73 27.20 -9.04 -0.84
CA LYS A 73 26.33 -10.01 -1.50
C LYS A 73 25.14 -9.25 -2.13
N VAL A 74 24.88 -9.48 -3.40
CA VAL A 74 23.80 -8.80 -4.13
C VAL A 74 22.82 -9.84 -4.62
N LEU A 75 21.54 -9.59 -4.30
CA LEU A 75 20.43 -10.46 -4.70
C LEU A 75 19.97 -10.19 -6.14
N PRO A 76 19.34 -11.16 -6.81
CA PRO A 76 18.81 -10.98 -8.16
C PRO A 76 17.79 -9.83 -8.22
N GLY A 77 17.73 -9.16 -9.37
CA GLY A 77 16.77 -8.09 -9.61
C GLY A 77 17.14 -6.71 -9.06
N ARG A 78 18.19 -6.58 -8.22
CA ARG A 78 18.68 -5.27 -7.76
C ARG A 78 19.44 -4.54 -8.85
N GLU A 79 19.19 -3.22 -8.95
CA GLU A 79 20.01 -2.34 -9.77
C GLU A 79 21.40 -2.22 -9.16
N ALA A 80 22.42 -2.67 -9.91
CA ALA A 80 23.80 -2.58 -9.50
C ALA A 80 24.40 -1.21 -9.88
N MET A 81 24.03 -0.69 -11.05
CA MET A 81 24.56 0.55 -11.58
C MET A 81 23.58 1.14 -12.61
N THR A 82 23.50 2.47 -12.66
CA THR A 82 22.83 3.22 -13.73
C THR A 82 23.85 4.02 -14.50
N ILE A 83 23.80 3.93 -15.83
CA ILE A 83 24.72 4.65 -16.72
C ILE A 83 23.95 5.52 -17.73
N LEU A 84 24.62 6.53 -18.27
CA LEU A 84 24.12 7.41 -19.33
C LEU A 84 24.98 7.20 -20.59
N PRO A 85 24.61 6.27 -21.49
CA PRO A 85 25.32 6.09 -22.75
C PRO A 85 25.02 7.27 -23.68
N GLY A 86 26.05 8.05 -24.06
CA GLY A 86 25.92 9.14 -25.01
C GLY A 86 24.90 10.24 -24.67
N GLY A 87 24.50 10.39 -23.41
CA GLY A 87 23.73 11.54 -22.88
C GLY A 87 22.21 11.53 -23.09
N ARG A 88 21.59 10.47 -23.61
CA ARG A 88 20.15 10.53 -23.98
C ARG A 88 19.22 9.48 -23.33
N SER A 89 19.70 8.37 -22.81
CA SER A 89 18.84 7.38 -22.13
C SER A 89 19.59 6.72 -20.99
N LYS A 90 18.90 6.47 -19.87
CA LYS A 90 19.47 5.76 -18.71
C LYS A 90 19.51 4.26 -18.99
N GLY A 91 20.69 3.68 -19.09
CA GLY A 91 20.89 2.24 -19.07
C GLY A 91 21.01 1.76 -17.62
N LYS A 92 20.33 0.66 -17.28
CA LYS A 92 20.34 0.08 -15.94
C LYS A 92 20.94 -1.32 -15.98
N LEU A 93 21.98 -1.55 -15.19
CA LEU A 93 22.51 -2.89 -14.96
C LEU A 93 21.73 -3.54 -13.82
N LYS A 94 20.94 -4.57 -14.14
CA LYS A 94 20.31 -5.45 -13.15
C LYS A 94 21.05 -6.77 -13.11
N LEU A 95 21.33 -7.24 -11.91
CA LEU A 95 21.93 -8.56 -11.73
C LEU A 95 20.84 -9.63 -11.80
N THR A 96 20.99 -10.61 -12.67
CA THR A 96 20.00 -11.67 -12.92
C THR A 96 20.15 -12.87 -11.98
N MET A 97 21.24 -12.94 -11.22
CA MET A 97 21.52 -14.03 -10.27
C MET A 97 22.16 -13.49 -8.99
N PRO A 98 22.13 -14.24 -7.88
CA PRO A 98 22.79 -13.82 -6.65
C PRO A 98 24.29 -13.88 -6.85
N LEU A 99 24.98 -12.77 -6.59
CA LEU A 99 26.41 -12.61 -6.78
C LEU A 99 27.04 -12.00 -5.53
N GLN A 100 28.24 -12.46 -5.18
CA GLN A 100 29.11 -11.78 -4.22
C GLN A 100 30.11 -10.93 -4.99
N VAL A 101 30.16 -9.64 -4.68
CA VAL A 101 31.12 -8.72 -5.26
C VAL A 101 32.49 -8.99 -4.62
N LEU A 102 33.43 -9.55 -5.36
CA LEU A 102 34.78 -9.76 -4.87
C LEU A 102 35.60 -8.48 -4.95
N GLN A 103 35.56 -7.82 -6.09
CA GLN A 103 36.31 -6.61 -6.35
C GLN A 103 35.57 -5.72 -7.35
N LEU A 104 35.58 -4.41 -7.14
CA LEU A 104 35.14 -3.41 -8.12
C LEU A 104 36.32 -2.64 -8.67
N ASN A 105 36.19 -2.13 -9.89
CA ASN A 105 37.21 -1.28 -10.47
C ASN A 105 37.32 0.02 -9.67
N GLU A 106 38.52 0.40 -9.26
CA GLU A 106 38.77 1.59 -8.44
C GLU A 106 38.30 2.90 -9.10
N LYS A 107 38.21 2.91 -10.43
CA LYS A 107 37.70 4.05 -11.19
C LYS A 107 36.20 4.13 -11.21
N LEU A 108 35.49 3.13 -10.67
CA LEU A 108 34.02 3.07 -10.69
C LEU A 108 33.47 3.91 -9.53
N GLN A 109 33.22 5.17 -9.80
CA GLN A 109 32.56 6.13 -8.88
C GLN A 109 31.45 6.85 -9.61
N ASN A 110 30.56 7.52 -8.88
CA ASN A 110 29.56 8.39 -9.48
C ASN A 110 30.26 9.45 -10.37
N ALA A 111 29.73 9.68 -11.56
CA ALA A 111 30.30 10.51 -12.61
C ALA A 111 31.57 9.95 -13.31
N ALA A 112 31.97 8.69 -13.06
CA ALA A 112 33.06 8.06 -13.79
C ALA A 112 32.68 7.80 -15.25
N THR A 113 33.66 7.91 -16.17
CA THR A 113 33.46 7.60 -17.58
C THR A 113 33.87 6.16 -17.84
N LEU A 114 32.98 5.38 -18.44
CA LEU A 114 33.22 4.01 -18.87
C LEU A 114 33.68 3.98 -20.33
N GLU A 115 34.77 3.25 -20.61
CA GLU A 115 35.29 3.04 -21.95
C GLU A 115 35.10 1.57 -22.37
N LYS A 116 34.99 1.31 -23.67
CA LYS A 116 34.85 -0.05 -24.22
C LYS A 116 36.01 -0.93 -23.75
N GLY A 117 35.70 -2.13 -23.27
CA GLY A 117 36.66 -3.08 -22.73
C GLY A 117 37.04 -2.87 -21.27
N MET A 118 36.49 -1.87 -20.58
CA MET A 118 36.75 -1.63 -19.16
C MET A 118 36.14 -2.74 -18.32
N VAL A 119 36.94 -3.44 -17.52
CA VAL A 119 36.46 -4.41 -16.53
C VAL A 119 35.89 -3.63 -15.34
N LEU A 120 34.61 -3.82 -15.06
CA LEU A 120 33.88 -3.07 -14.03
C LEU A 120 33.95 -3.75 -12.66
N GLY A 121 33.95 -5.08 -12.62
CA GLY A 121 34.03 -5.83 -11.38
C GLY A 121 34.28 -7.31 -11.59
N CYS A 122 34.70 -7.97 -10.51
CA CYS A 122 34.83 -9.41 -10.39
C CYS A 122 33.82 -9.91 -9.37
N PHE A 123 33.06 -10.93 -9.74
CA PHE A 123 31.93 -11.45 -8.98
C PHE A 123 32.05 -12.97 -8.83
N LEU A 124 31.57 -13.49 -7.73
CA LEU A 124 31.40 -14.93 -7.52
C LEU A 124 29.90 -15.26 -7.48
N PRO A 125 29.43 -16.20 -8.33
CA PRO A 125 28.08 -16.70 -8.21
C PRO A 125 27.90 -17.33 -6.82
N THR A 126 26.95 -16.83 -6.06
CA THR A 126 26.57 -17.46 -4.79
C THR A 126 25.33 -18.27 -5.07
N ALA A 127 25.43 -19.61 -4.96
CA ALA A 127 24.23 -20.40 -4.78
C ALA A 127 23.44 -19.78 -3.62
N ILE A 128 22.09 -19.79 -3.68
CA ILE A 128 21.25 -19.38 -2.57
C ILE A 128 21.48 -20.40 -1.44
N VAL A 129 22.57 -20.21 -0.73
CA VAL A 129 22.79 -20.90 0.54
C VAL A 129 22.02 -20.09 1.55
N HIS A 130 20.93 -20.64 2.04
CA HIS A 130 20.35 -20.23 3.31
C HIS A 130 21.49 -20.08 4.29
N ASP A 131 21.63 -18.92 4.88
CA ASP A 131 22.70 -18.52 5.80
C ASP A 131 22.74 -19.50 7.00
N SER A 132 23.50 -20.58 6.84
CA SER A 132 23.96 -21.41 7.93
C SER A 132 25.36 -20.89 8.27
N GLN A 133 25.40 -19.85 9.08
CA GLN A 133 26.64 -19.48 9.74
C GLN A 133 27.08 -20.66 10.63
N ASN A 134 28.32 -21.05 10.43
CA ASN A 134 29.11 -22.03 11.17
C ASN A 134 28.86 -23.49 10.82
N ASN A 135 29.61 -23.97 9.84
CA ASN A 135 30.38 -25.19 10.07
C ASN A 135 31.48 -25.28 8.98
N GLU A 136 32.71 -25.03 9.37
CA GLU A 136 33.85 -25.68 8.75
C GLU A 136 33.68 -27.18 8.94
N THR A 137 33.28 -27.89 7.90
CA THR A 137 33.41 -29.31 7.82
C THR A 137 33.80 -29.69 6.41
N THR A 138 35.01 -30.16 6.33
CA THR A 138 35.62 -31.07 5.34
C THR A 138 34.59 -31.84 4.51
N GLU A 139 34.75 -31.75 3.19
CA GLU A 139 34.15 -32.67 2.22
C GLU A 139 34.55 -34.11 2.57
N SER A 140 33.64 -34.83 3.20
CA SER A 140 33.61 -36.28 3.14
C SER A 140 32.20 -36.68 2.71
N GLY A 141 32.07 -37.34 1.57
CA GLY A 141 30.79 -37.82 0.99
C GLY A 141 30.08 -38.91 1.81
N ALA A 142 30.07 -38.79 3.15
CA ALA A 142 29.32 -39.63 4.05
C ALA A 142 27.93 -39.00 4.30
N LEU A 143 26.88 -39.77 4.17
CA LEU A 143 25.52 -39.38 4.56
C LEU A 143 25.55 -38.86 6.02
N PRO A 144 24.92 -37.72 6.29
CA PRO A 144 24.87 -37.16 7.66
C PRO A 144 24.28 -38.20 8.61
N GLY A 145 24.89 -38.36 9.78
CA GLY A 145 24.37 -39.25 10.82
C GLY A 145 22.93 -38.87 11.18
N TRP A 146 22.11 -39.83 11.57
CA TRP A 146 20.70 -39.62 11.95
C TRP A 146 20.51 -38.44 12.90
N GLY A 147 21.41 -38.23 13.85
CA GLY A 147 21.38 -37.09 14.78
C GLY A 147 21.58 -35.74 14.10
N GLU A 148 22.47 -35.66 13.10
CA GLU A 148 22.71 -34.43 12.33
C GLU A 148 21.56 -34.15 11.37
N ALA A 149 20.99 -35.18 10.76
CA ALA A 149 19.80 -35.06 9.93
C ALA A 149 18.60 -34.56 10.73
N PHE A 150 18.36 -35.09 11.93
CA PHE A 150 17.31 -34.60 12.85
C PHE A 150 17.57 -33.16 13.30
N LYS A 151 18.80 -32.79 13.61
CA LYS A 151 19.18 -31.42 13.99
C LYS A 151 18.97 -30.46 12.82
N GLY A 152 19.36 -30.85 11.62
CA GLY A 152 19.13 -30.08 10.41
C GLY A 152 17.64 -29.88 10.12
N LEU A 153 16.85 -30.96 10.26
CA LEU A 153 15.38 -30.89 10.11
C LEU A 153 14.76 -29.95 11.15
N TRP A 154 15.16 -30.06 12.43
CA TRP A 154 14.68 -29.15 13.48
C TRP A 154 15.05 -27.70 13.18
N GLN A 155 16.27 -27.42 12.75
CA GLN A 155 16.75 -26.09 12.40
C GLN A 155 16.05 -25.49 11.17
N SER A 156 15.50 -26.31 10.29
CA SER A 156 14.72 -25.86 9.14
C SER A 156 13.25 -25.56 9.46
N THR A 157 12.81 -25.82 10.71
CA THR A 157 11.43 -25.52 11.11
C THR A 157 11.24 -24.04 11.46
N GLY A 158 10.07 -23.49 11.11
CA GLY A 158 9.70 -22.13 11.51
C GLY A 158 9.62 -21.94 13.04
N ILE A 159 9.36 -23.03 13.80
CA ILE A 159 9.33 -23.01 15.28
C ILE A 159 10.75 -22.75 15.83
N TYR A 160 11.75 -23.43 15.28
CA TYR A 160 13.14 -23.20 15.68
C TYR A 160 13.55 -21.74 15.40
N ASP A 161 13.18 -21.20 14.24
CA ASP A 161 13.49 -19.83 13.87
C ASP A 161 12.82 -18.80 14.80
N LEU A 162 11.55 -19.02 15.20
CA LEU A 162 10.86 -18.20 16.19
C LEU A 162 11.58 -18.21 17.54
N ILE A 163 11.99 -19.40 18.04
CA ILE A 163 12.67 -19.53 19.33
C ILE A 163 14.05 -18.87 19.27
N ARG A 164 14.81 -19.11 18.20
CA ARG A 164 16.15 -18.54 18.00
C ARG A 164 16.11 -17.01 17.94
N GLN A 165 15.19 -16.45 17.20
CA GLN A 165 15.05 -14.99 17.04
C GLN A 165 14.50 -14.34 18.31
N SER A 166 13.67 -15.05 19.09
CA SER A 166 13.17 -14.56 20.37
C SER A 166 14.24 -14.55 21.46
N SER A 167 15.26 -15.42 21.38
CA SER A 167 16.32 -15.56 22.40
C SER A 167 17.55 -14.70 22.16
N SER A 168 17.73 -14.13 20.95
CA SER A 168 18.87 -13.29 20.62
C SER A 168 18.57 -11.81 20.85
N ASN A 169 19.32 -11.16 21.74
CA ASN A 169 19.35 -9.73 22.10
C ASN A 169 18.02 -8.95 21.99
N PHE A 170 17.40 -8.71 23.13
CA PHE A 170 16.09 -8.09 23.35
C PHE A 170 15.84 -6.71 22.67
N SER A 171 16.84 -6.01 22.17
CA SER A 171 16.65 -4.64 21.67
C SER A 171 16.34 -4.49 20.18
N GLN A 172 16.68 -5.47 19.32
CA GLN A 172 16.43 -5.38 17.86
C GLN A 172 15.75 -6.62 17.26
N THR A 173 15.85 -7.78 17.87
CA THR A 173 15.37 -9.06 17.32
C THR A 173 14.03 -9.54 17.88
N TRP A 174 13.53 -8.93 18.96
CA TRP A 174 12.22 -9.28 19.52
C TRP A 174 11.08 -9.08 18.49
N ILE A 175 11.20 -8.09 17.60
CA ILE A 175 10.24 -7.82 16.53
C ILE A 175 10.15 -9.01 15.55
N LEU A 176 11.26 -9.69 15.30
CA LEU A 176 11.29 -10.84 14.39
C LEU A 176 10.76 -12.14 15.04
N GLY A 177 10.93 -12.33 16.34
CA GLY A 177 10.42 -13.49 17.09
C GLY A 177 9.02 -13.24 17.66
N LEU A 178 8.98 -12.55 18.81
CA LEU A 178 7.73 -12.26 19.54
C LEU A 178 6.77 -11.37 18.71
N GLY A 179 7.29 -10.44 17.91
CA GLY A 179 6.48 -9.60 17.05
C GLY A 179 5.70 -10.41 16.02
N ARG A 180 6.30 -11.44 15.41
CA ARG A 180 5.58 -12.35 14.51
C ARG A 180 4.48 -13.12 15.21
N VAL A 181 4.73 -13.62 16.43
CA VAL A 181 3.70 -14.28 17.23
C VAL A 181 2.55 -13.32 17.55
N LEU A 182 2.87 -12.10 17.96
CA LEU A 182 1.86 -11.05 18.19
C LEU A 182 1.04 -10.77 16.94
N MET A 183 1.69 -10.63 15.78
CA MET A 183 0.98 -10.39 14.51
C MET A 183 0.15 -11.59 14.06
N MET A 184 0.58 -12.82 14.34
CA MET A 184 -0.26 -14.02 14.13
C MET A 184 -1.50 -13.99 15.04
N LEU A 185 -1.38 -13.56 16.30
CA LEU A 185 -2.53 -13.35 17.18
C LEU A 185 -3.46 -12.26 16.65
N VAL A 186 -2.92 -11.13 16.19
CA VAL A 186 -3.71 -10.08 15.53
C VAL A 186 -4.44 -10.64 14.31
N ALA A 187 -3.78 -11.44 13.47
CA ALA A 187 -4.39 -12.09 12.33
C ALA A 187 -5.54 -13.01 12.72
N LEU A 188 -5.37 -13.82 13.79
CA LEU A 188 -6.45 -14.67 14.34
C LEU A 188 -7.62 -13.84 14.89
N VAL A 189 -7.35 -12.70 15.54
CA VAL A 189 -8.41 -11.76 15.97
C VAL A 189 -9.18 -11.21 14.78
N LEU A 190 -8.50 -10.80 13.69
CA LEU A 190 -9.16 -10.34 12.46
C LEU A 190 -10.06 -11.43 11.86
N ILE A 191 -9.57 -12.68 11.81
CA ILE A 191 -10.35 -13.83 11.33
C ILE A 191 -11.55 -14.09 12.25
N TYR A 192 -11.37 -14.01 13.57
CA TYR A 192 -12.47 -14.13 14.54
C TYR A 192 -13.54 -13.06 14.35
N LEU A 193 -13.12 -11.79 14.15
CA LEU A 193 -14.05 -10.69 13.88
C LEU A 193 -14.83 -10.91 12.58
N ALA A 194 -14.16 -11.41 11.54
CA ALA A 194 -14.80 -11.74 10.26
C ALA A 194 -15.83 -12.86 10.41
N ILE A 195 -15.50 -13.95 11.12
CA ILE A 195 -16.35 -15.15 11.20
C ILE A 195 -17.46 -15.00 12.24
N VAL A 196 -17.12 -14.55 13.47
CA VAL A 196 -18.06 -14.56 14.62
C VAL A 196 -18.85 -13.26 14.72
N LYS A 197 -18.24 -12.14 14.38
CA LYS A 197 -18.87 -10.82 14.43
C LYS A 197 -19.43 -10.37 13.08
N GLU A 198 -19.15 -11.11 12.01
CA GLU A 198 -19.58 -10.80 10.64
C GLU A 198 -19.18 -9.39 10.18
N PHE A 199 -18.03 -8.90 10.67
CA PHE A 199 -17.50 -7.59 10.29
C PHE A 199 -16.79 -7.69 8.93
N GLU A 200 -17.44 -7.19 7.89
CA GLU A 200 -16.95 -7.19 6.50
C GLU A 200 -16.22 -8.49 6.12
N PRO A 201 -16.88 -9.66 6.25
CA PRO A 201 -16.20 -10.95 6.17
C PRO A 201 -15.50 -11.19 4.82
N LEU A 202 -16.03 -10.62 3.73
CA LEU A 202 -15.44 -10.76 2.39
C LEU A 202 -14.04 -10.16 2.28
N LEU A 203 -13.74 -9.12 3.07
CA LEU A 203 -12.44 -8.44 3.08
C LEU A 203 -11.58 -8.88 4.27
N LEU A 204 -12.16 -8.90 5.47
CA LEU A 204 -11.40 -9.08 6.70
C LEU A 204 -10.84 -10.52 6.80
N LEU A 205 -11.56 -11.52 6.29
CA LEU A 205 -11.11 -12.90 6.29
C LEU A 205 -9.86 -13.12 5.41
N PRO A 206 -9.82 -12.71 4.12
CA PRO A 206 -8.61 -12.82 3.32
C PRO A 206 -7.45 -11.97 3.86
N ILE A 207 -7.70 -10.77 4.42
CA ILE A 207 -6.67 -9.94 5.04
C ILE A 207 -6.06 -10.65 6.25
N GLY A 208 -6.90 -11.18 7.16
CA GLY A 208 -6.44 -11.91 8.33
C GLY A 208 -5.63 -13.16 7.95
N PHE A 209 -6.12 -13.93 6.97
CA PHE A 209 -5.39 -15.10 6.49
C PHE A 209 -4.07 -14.74 5.80
N GLY A 210 -4.07 -13.68 4.99
CA GLY A 210 -2.85 -13.14 4.39
C GLY A 210 -1.82 -12.68 5.42
N ALA A 211 -2.27 -12.03 6.51
CA ALA A 211 -1.42 -11.63 7.62
C ALA A 211 -0.85 -12.85 8.38
N LEU A 212 -1.65 -13.91 8.56
CA LEU A 212 -1.17 -15.14 9.15
C LEU A 212 -0.02 -15.73 8.33
N LEU A 213 -0.21 -15.88 7.01
CA LEU A 213 0.80 -16.42 6.09
C LEU A 213 2.08 -15.57 6.07
N ALA A 214 1.95 -14.25 6.12
CA ALA A 214 3.09 -13.32 6.07
C ALA A 214 4.01 -13.44 7.30
N ASN A 215 3.47 -13.85 8.44
CA ASN A 215 4.21 -13.97 9.69
C ASN A 215 4.73 -15.39 9.97
N ILE A 216 4.51 -16.37 9.06
CA ILE A 216 5.13 -17.69 9.15
C ILE A 216 6.62 -17.57 8.82
N PRO A 217 7.51 -17.90 9.76
CA PRO A 217 8.94 -17.82 9.52
C PRO A 217 9.39 -18.77 8.42
N LEU A 218 10.43 -18.38 7.67
CA LEU A 218 11.05 -19.17 6.59
C LEU A 218 10.16 -19.52 5.39
N ALA A 219 8.86 -19.19 5.44
CA ALA A 219 7.92 -19.55 4.36
C ALA A 219 8.14 -18.76 3.05
N GLY A 220 8.73 -17.54 3.13
CA GLY A 220 9.02 -16.72 1.95
C GLY A 220 7.80 -16.22 1.15
N ILE A 221 6.57 -16.48 1.63
CA ILE A 221 5.30 -16.25 0.91
C ILE A 221 5.06 -14.77 0.61
N SER A 222 5.45 -13.88 1.53
CA SER A 222 5.28 -12.42 1.39
C SER A 222 6.46 -11.71 0.72
N GLY A 223 7.54 -12.44 0.41
CA GLY A 223 8.69 -11.91 -0.33
C GLY A 223 8.35 -11.52 -1.77
N PRO A 224 9.22 -10.76 -2.46
CA PRO A 224 8.97 -10.32 -3.84
C PRO A 224 8.64 -11.46 -4.82
N ASP A 225 9.29 -12.61 -4.63
CA ASP A 225 9.13 -13.83 -5.46
C ASP A 225 8.10 -14.81 -4.85
N GLY A 226 7.56 -14.50 -3.67
CA GLY A 226 6.52 -15.29 -3.01
C GLY A 226 5.14 -15.01 -3.59
N LEU A 227 4.20 -15.94 -3.36
CA LEU A 227 2.84 -15.85 -3.91
C LEU A 227 2.18 -14.48 -3.63
N GLN A 228 2.23 -14.02 -2.37
CA GLN A 228 1.61 -12.75 -1.99
C GLN A 228 2.33 -11.54 -2.62
N GLY A 229 3.67 -11.60 -2.73
CA GLY A 229 4.45 -10.55 -3.39
C GLY A 229 4.14 -10.44 -4.87
N MET A 230 4.03 -11.55 -5.60
CA MET A 230 3.62 -11.56 -7.01
C MET A 230 2.23 -10.97 -7.21
N ILE A 231 1.25 -11.37 -6.39
CA ILE A 231 -0.12 -10.84 -6.46
C ILE A 231 -0.12 -9.34 -6.14
N TYR A 232 0.68 -8.90 -5.17
CA TYR A 232 0.83 -7.49 -4.81
C TYR A 232 1.36 -6.65 -5.98
N ASN A 233 2.42 -7.09 -6.63
CA ASN A 233 3.04 -6.35 -7.74
C ASN A 233 2.07 -6.24 -8.94
N VAL A 234 1.40 -7.33 -9.29
CA VAL A 234 0.46 -7.35 -10.42
C VAL A 234 -0.82 -6.58 -10.12
N GLY A 235 -1.37 -6.70 -8.92
CA GLY A 235 -2.70 -6.20 -8.62
C GLY A 235 -2.74 -4.83 -7.94
N ILE A 236 -1.88 -4.62 -6.93
CA ILE A 236 -1.91 -3.43 -6.09
C ILE A 236 -0.96 -2.37 -6.60
N GLU A 237 0.29 -2.72 -6.85
CA GLU A 237 1.30 -1.75 -7.31
C GLU A 237 0.94 -1.18 -8.69
N SER A 238 0.39 -2.01 -9.58
CA SER A 238 -0.15 -1.57 -10.86
C SER A 238 -1.39 -0.68 -10.74
N GLY A 239 -2.12 -0.74 -9.61
CA GLY A 239 -3.38 -0.05 -9.37
C GLY A 239 -4.60 -0.74 -9.99
N VAL A 240 -4.46 -1.92 -10.60
CA VAL A 240 -5.55 -2.62 -11.29
C VAL A 240 -6.64 -3.10 -10.32
N PHE A 241 -6.28 -3.71 -9.18
CA PHE A 241 -7.27 -4.21 -8.23
C PHE A 241 -8.19 -3.13 -7.66
N PRO A 242 -7.70 -1.97 -7.19
CA PRO A 242 -8.57 -0.89 -6.75
C PRO A 242 -9.56 -0.44 -7.84
N LEU A 243 -9.12 -0.33 -9.09
CA LEU A 243 -9.96 0.09 -10.21
C LEU A 243 -11.06 -0.94 -10.52
N LEU A 244 -10.73 -2.25 -10.50
CA LEU A 244 -11.71 -3.32 -10.71
C LEU A 244 -12.73 -3.39 -9.56
N ILE A 245 -12.31 -3.13 -8.32
CA ILE A 245 -13.23 -3.03 -7.18
C ILE A 245 -14.18 -1.85 -7.37
N PHE A 246 -13.67 -0.69 -7.79
CA PHE A 246 -14.53 0.47 -8.10
C PHE A 246 -15.57 0.16 -9.17
N MET A 247 -15.21 -0.58 -10.22
CA MET A 247 -16.15 -1.05 -11.23
C MET A 247 -17.23 -1.96 -10.62
N GLY A 248 -16.85 -2.92 -9.79
CA GLY A 248 -17.78 -3.80 -9.10
C GLY A 248 -18.70 -3.04 -8.14
N VAL A 249 -18.18 -2.10 -7.36
CA VAL A 249 -18.95 -1.22 -6.48
C VAL A 249 -19.95 -0.38 -7.31
N GLY A 250 -19.52 0.17 -8.45
CA GLY A 250 -20.40 0.89 -9.37
C GLY A 250 -21.55 0.03 -9.88
N ALA A 251 -21.27 -1.23 -10.25
CA ALA A 251 -22.25 -2.20 -10.70
C ALA A 251 -23.29 -2.56 -9.60
N MET A 252 -22.88 -2.53 -8.33
CA MET A 252 -23.77 -2.77 -7.19
C MET A 252 -24.55 -1.53 -6.75
N THR A 253 -24.06 -0.33 -7.06
CA THR A 253 -24.56 0.92 -6.51
C THR A 253 -25.76 1.46 -7.28
N ASP A 254 -26.82 1.84 -6.57
CA ASP A 254 -27.94 2.60 -7.12
C ASP A 254 -27.77 4.10 -6.85
N PHE A 255 -27.52 4.88 -7.90
CA PHE A 255 -27.43 6.34 -7.83
C PHE A 255 -28.79 7.04 -7.87
N GLY A 256 -29.89 6.31 -8.02
CA GLY A 256 -31.25 6.87 -8.03
C GLY A 256 -31.53 7.83 -6.88
N PRO A 257 -31.24 7.48 -5.61
CA PRO A 257 -31.44 8.38 -4.46
C PRO A 257 -30.67 9.70 -4.58
N LEU A 258 -29.45 9.69 -5.10
CA LEU A 258 -28.64 10.88 -5.33
C LEU A 258 -29.21 11.75 -6.46
N ILE A 259 -29.64 11.13 -7.56
CA ILE A 259 -30.27 11.81 -8.70
C ILE A 259 -31.61 12.41 -8.28
N ALA A 260 -32.38 11.71 -7.46
CA ALA A 260 -33.68 12.18 -6.93
C ALA A 260 -33.53 13.41 -6.03
N ASN A 261 -32.48 13.49 -5.23
CA ASN A 261 -32.22 14.61 -4.33
C ASN A 261 -30.71 15.02 -4.39
N PRO A 262 -30.29 15.78 -5.41
CA PRO A 262 -28.89 16.17 -5.59
C PRO A 262 -28.30 17.00 -4.44
N LYS A 263 -29.14 17.68 -3.64
CA LYS A 263 -28.68 18.44 -2.47
C LYS A 263 -27.95 17.56 -1.45
N THR A 264 -28.29 16.27 -1.40
CA THR A 264 -27.63 15.30 -0.52
C THR A 264 -26.17 15.02 -0.90
N ALA A 265 -25.75 15.39 -2.12
CA ALA A 265 -24.34 15.34 -2.53
C ALA A 265 -23.44 16.19 -1.62
N LEU A 266 -23.95 17.32 -1.14
CA LEU A 266 -23.23 18.20 -0.23
C LEU A 266 -22.89 17.53 1.11
N LEU A 267 -23.71 16.58 1.56
CA LEU A 267 -23.45 15.81 2.79
C LEU A 267 -22.26 14.86 2.59
N GLY A 268 -22.16 14.21 1.42
CA GLY A 268 -21.00 13.42 1.06
C GLY A 268 -19.72 14.27 0.98
N GLY A 269 -19.82 15.47 0.40
CA GLY A 269 -18.72 16.44 0.38
C GLY A 269 -18.29 16.87 1.78
N ALA A 270 -19.25 17.15 2.69
CA ALA A 270 -18.96 17.55 4.07
C ALA A 270 -18.26 16.44 4.87
N ALA A 271 -18.59 15.18 4.62
CA ALA A 271 -17.93 14.06 5.28
C ALA A 271 -16.44 13.93 4.88
N GLN A 272 -16.01 14.49 3.73
CA GLN A 272 -14.60 14.52 3.34
C GLN A 272 -13.73 15.43 4.25
N LEU A 273 -14.33 16.20 5.16
CA LEU A 273 -13.60 16.86 6.25
C LEU A 273 -12.68 15.88 7.00
N GLY A 274 -13.07 14.61 7.11
CA GLY A 274 -12.23 13.56 7.68
C GLY A 274 -10.89 13.41 6.95
N ILE A 275 -10.87 13.47 5.61
CA ILE A 275 -9.66 13.36 4.79
C ILE A 275 -8.68 14.49 5.11
N PHE A 276 -9.16 15.72 5.06
CA PHE A 276 -8.31 16.89 5.32
C PHE A 276 -7.87 16.99 6.78
N THR A 277 -8.71 16.55 7.71
CA THR A 277 -8.34 16.47 9.13
C THR A 277 -7.23 15.44 9.37
N ALA A 278 -7.31 14.27 8.74
CA ALA A 278 -6.25 13.25 8.84
C ALA A 278 -4.94 13.74 8.21
N LEU A 279 -5.00 14.43 7.07
CA LEU A 279 -3.83 15.02 6.42
C LEU A 279 -3.15 16.04 7.34
N LEU A 280 -3.91 17.01 7.85
CA LEU A 280 -3.37 18.03 8.76
C LEU A 280 -2.89 17.41 10.08
N GLY A 281 -3.61 16.42 10.59
CA GLY A 281 -3.24 15.67 11.78
C GLY A 281 -1.94 14.87 11.59
N ALA A 282 -1.67 14.31 10.41
CA ALA A 282 -0.43 13.62 10.11
C ALA A 282 0.76 14.60 10.13
N LEU A 283 0.60 15.77 9.53
CA LEU A 283 1.61 16.84 9.60
C LEU A 283 1.82 17.35 11.03
N LEU A 284 0.74 17.47 11.81
CA LEU A 284 0.82 17.88 13.21
C LEU A 284 1.53 16.83 14.07
N LEU A 285 1.29 15.54 13.85
CA LEU A 285 2.00 14.46 14.55
C LEU A 285 3.51 14.51 14.32
N THR A 286 3.94 14.83 13.11
CA THR A 286 5.36 15.04 12.79
C THR A 286 5.99 16.16 13.62
N MET A 287 5.23 17.21 13.93
CA MET A 287 5.72 18.33 14.75
C MET A 287 5.70 18.02 16.25
N LEU A 288 4.76 17.17 16.71
CA LEU A 288 4.53 16.95 18.15
C LEU A 288 5.28 15.74 18.69
N ILE A 289 5.51 14.70 17.90
CA ILE A 289 6.06 13.43 18.37
C ILE A 289 7.42 13.17 17.74
N PRO A 290 8.53 13.23 18.51
CA PRO A 290 9.84 12.84 18.01
C PRO A 290 9.85 11.38 17.54
N GLY A 291 10.39 11.13 16.35
CA GLY A 291 10.44 9.78 15.74
C GLY A 291 9.27 9.45 14.80
N ILE A 292 8.29 10.37 14.66
CA ILE A 292 7.30 10.32 13.58
C ILE A 292 7.67 11.43 12.58
N ASP A 293 7.91 11.03 11.32
CA ASP A 293 8.21 11.96 10.23
C ASP A 293 7.36 11.59 9.01
N PHE A 294 6.30 12.37 8.80
CA PHE A 294 5.40 12.24 7.66
C PHE A 294 5.58 13.42 6.72
N HIS A 295 6.15 13.18 5.56
CA HIS A 295 6.19 14.16 4.49
C HIS A 295 4.81 14.35 3.85
N PHE A 296 4.63 15.40 3.04
CA PHE A 296 3.33 15.71 2.41
C PHE A 296 2.70 14.54 1.65
N LYS A 297 3.47 13.72 0.95
CA LYS A 297 2.96 12.53 0.25
C LYS A 297 2.44 11.47 1.21
N GLU A 298 3.13 11.27 2.31
CA GLU A 298 2.75 10.36 3.37
C GLU A 298 1.52 10.87 4.10
N ALA A 299 1.49 12.17 4.43
CA ALA A 299 0.34 12.82 5.05
C ALA A 299 -0.92 12.76 4.14
N ALA A 300 -0.77 12.91 2.82
CA ALA A 300 -1.87 12.75 1.87
C ALA A 300 -2.36 11.29 1.80
N SER A 301 -1.43 10.32 1.84
CA SER A 301 -1.74 8.89 1.89
C SER A 301 -2.44 8.49 3.18
N ILE A 302 -2.11 9.12 4.31
CA ILE A 302 -2.79 8.94 5.59
C ILE A 302 -4.13 9.65 5.57
N GLY A 303 -4.18 10.86 5.00
CA GLY A 303 -5.38 11.69 4.90
C GLY A 303 -6.58 10.95 4.32
N ILE A 304 -6.36 10.22 3.22
CA ILE A 304 -7.44 9.54 2.50
C ILE A 304 -8.19 8.50 3.35
N ILE A 305 -7.58 7.96 4.42
CA ILE A 305 -8.21 7.03 5.36
C ILE A 305 -9.49 7.65 5.97
N GLY A 306 -9.48 8.97 6.21
CA GLY A 306 -10.62 9.69 6.78
C GLY A 306 -11.88 9.65 5.93
N GLY A 307 -11.79 9.32 4.64
CA GLY A 307 -12.92 9.06 3.76
C GLY A 307 -13.59 7.71 3.97
N ALA A 308 -12.94 6.78 4.69
CA ALA A 308 -13.37 5.39 4.88
C ALA A 308 -13.63 4.66 3.55
N ASP A 309 -12.74 4.85 2.58
CA ASP A 309 -12.78 4.27 1.24
C ASP A 309 -11.52 3.43 1.00
N GLY A 310 -11.64 2.12 1.19
CA GLY A 310 -10.52 1.20 1.08
C GLY A 310 -9.82 1.21 -0.29
N PRO A 311 -10.56 1.01 -1.39
CA PRO A 311 -9.99 1.03 -2.74
C PRO A 311 -9.32 2.36 -3.10
N THR A 312 -9.94 3.50 -2.80
CA THR A 312 -9.34 4.83 -3.00
C THR A 312 -8.06 5.00 -2.19
N SER A 313 -8.07 4.53 -0.93
CA SER A 313 -6.91 4.60 -0.05
C SER A 313 -5.73 3.80 -0.62
N ILE A 314 -5.97 2.61 -1.13
CA ILE A 314 -4.94 1.80 -1.80
C ILE A 314 -4.44 2.49 -3.07
N TYR A 315 -5.34 2.97 -3.92
CA TYR A 315 -4.98 3.61 -5.18
C TYR A 315 -4.10 4.86 -4.96
N LEU A 316 -4.50 5.74 -4.05
CA LEU A 316 -3.73 6.95 -3.75
C LEU A 316 -2.37 6.62 -3.14
N THR A 317 -2.36 5.75 -2.11
CA THR A 317 -1.14 5.40 -1.38
C THR A 317 -0.14 4.64 -2.25
N SER A 318 -0.60 3.77 -3.16
CA SER A 318 0.30 3.08 -4.11
C SER A 318 1.04 4.06 -5.03
N LYS A 319 0.46 5.23 -5.31
CA LYS A 319 1.08 6.27 -6.15
C LYS A 319 1.96 7.24 -5.34
N LEU A 320 1.55 7.63 -4.14
CA LEU A 320 2.23 8.66 -3.35
C LEU A 320 3.26 8.10 -2.36
N SER A 321 2.91 7.03 -1.65
CA SER A 321 3.75 6.45 -0.59
C SER A 321 3.60 4.93 -0.47
N PRO A 322 4.17 4.14 -1.39
CA PRO A 322 4.04 2.67 -1.40
C PRO A 322 4.46 1.99 -0.09
N LYS A 323 5.39 2.61 0.67
CA LYS A 323 5.85 2.08 1.97
C LYS A 323 4.76 2.10 3.05
N LEU A 324 3.82 3.05 3.01
CA LEU A 324 2.72 3.13 3.96
C LEU A 324 1.49 2.33 3.54
N LEU A 325 1.52 1.71 2.35
CA LEU A 325 0.35 1.07 1.76
C LEU A 325 -0.27 0.02 2.66
N GLY A 326 0.55 -0.79 3.34
CA GLY A 326 0.07 -1.81 4.28
C GLY A 326 -0.71 -1.20 5.44
N ALA A 327 -0.11 -0.23 6.14
CA ALA A 327 -0.73 0.44 7.28
C ALA A 327 -2.01 1.19 6.88
N VAL A 328 -1.96 1.93 5.77
CA VAL A 328 -3.10 2.71 5.25
C VAL A 328 -4.25 1.80 4.81
N ALA A 329 -3.95 0.71 4.07
CA ALA A 329 -4.97 -0.23 3.62
C ALA A 329 -5.66 -0.92 4.80
N VAL A 330 -4.88 -1.42 5.76
CA VAL A 330 -5.44 -2.06 6.96
C VAL A 330 -6.28 -1.07 7.77
N ALA A 331 -5.80 0.16 7.97
CA ALA A 331 -6.55 1.21 8.65
C ALA A 331 -7.89 1.46 7.95
N ALA A 332 -7.89 1.73 6.64
CA ALA A 332 -9.08 2.06 5.88
C ALA A 332 -10.14 0.94 5.92
N TYR A 333 -9.73 -0.32 5.72
CA TYR A 333 -10.65 -1.46 5.78
C TYR A 333 -11.13 -1.78 7.19
N SER A 334 -10.25 -1.66 8.20
CA SER A 334 -10.65 -1.86 9.60
C SER A 334 -11.69 -0.84 10.04
N TYR A 335 -11.54 0.43 9.66
CA TYR A 335 -12.55 1.47 10.00
C TYR A 335 -13.83 1.27 9.24
N MET A 336 -13.78 0.84 7.99
CA MET A 336 -14.99 0.46 7.25
C MET A 336 -15.76 -0.67 7.98
N ALA A 337 -15.05 -1.66 8.51
CA ALA A 337 -15.65 -2.73 9.31
C ALA A 337 -16.19 -2.23 10.68
N LEU A 338 -15.56 -1.22 11.27
CA LEU A 338 -15.95 -0.65 12.57
C LEU A 338 -17.03 0.45 12.47
N VAL A 339 -17.51 0.80 11.29
CA VAL A 339 -18.61 1.77 11.07
C VAL A 339 -19.80 1.54 12.01
N PRO A 340 -20.33 0.30 12.18
CA PRO A 340 -21.47 0.04 13.05
C PRO A 340 -21.22 0.31 14.54
N ILE A 341 -19.95 0.40 14.94
CA ILE A 341 -19.54 0.65 16.33
C ILE A 341 -19.23 2.13 16.54
N ILE A 342 -18.51 2.76 15.62
CA ILE A 342 -17.98 4.13 15.78
C ILE A 342 -19.06 5.17 15.48
N GLN A 343 -19.88 4.97 14.45
CA GLN A 343 -20.86 5.99 14.03
C GLN A 343 -22.02 6.22 15.01
N PRO A 344 -22.70 5.18 15.58
CA PRO A 344 -23.87 5.42 16.41
C PRO A 344 -23.65 6.31 17.63
N PRO A 345 -22.54 6.19 18.41
CA PRO A 345 -22.25 7.11 19.51
C PRO A 345 -22.12 8.56 19.04
N ILE A 346 -21.42 8.80 17.93
CA ILE A 346 -21.18 10.15 17.38
C ILE A 346 -22.50 10.76 16.91
N MET A 347 -23.32 9.97 16.20
CA MET A 347 -24.63 10.38 15.71
C MET A 347 -25.55 10.75 16.87
N LYS A 348 -25.61 9.92 17.93
CA LYS A 348 -26.41 10.16 19.11
C LYS A 348 -25.96 11.38 19.92
N LEU A 349 -24.63 11.61 19.99
CA LEU A 349 -24.04 12.76 20.67
C LEU A 349 -24.37 14.09 19.97
N LEU A 350 -24.37 14.09 18.64
CA LEU A 350 -24.53 15.30 17.83
C LEU A 350 -26.01 15.60 17.45
N THR A 351 -26.94 14.70 17.73
CA THR A 351 -28.36 14.89 17.38
C THR A 351 -29.27 14.75 18.60
N THR A 352 -30.30 15.60 18.66
CA THR A 352 -31.36 15.47 19.65
C THR A 352 -32.30 14.32 19.27
N GLU A 353 -33.11 13.86 20.24
CA GLU A 353 -34.08 12.81 19.98
C GLU A 353 -35.15 13.25 18.96
N GLU A 354 -35.54 14.51 19.01
CA GLU A 354 -36.51 15.10 18.06
C GLU A 354 -35.94 15.16 16.65
N GLU A 355 -34.66 15.55 16.49
CA GLU A 355 -33.99 15.58 15.21
C GLU A 355 -33.89 14.17 14.57
N ARG A 356 -33.66 13.14 15.40
CA ARG A 356 -33.61 11.74 14.94
C ARG A 356 -35.00 11.21 14.50
N LYS A 357 -36.08 11.78 15.01
CA LYS A 357 -37.46 11.43 14.65
C LYS A 357 -37.98 12.12 13.38
N ILE A 358 -37.23 13.04 12.78
CA ILE A 358 -37.64 13.73 11.54
C ILE A 358 -37.88 12.68 10.44
N LYS A 359 -39.13 12.62 9.95
CA LYS A 359 -39.53 11.79 8.82
C LYS A 359 -39.20 12.52 7.52
N MET A 360 -38.64 11.81 6.56
CA MET A 360 -38.36 12.36 5.24
C MET A 360 -39.41 11.98 4.23
N SER A 361 -39.77 12.92 3.37
CA SER A 361 -40.72 12.68 2.27
C SER A 361 -40.18 11.69 1.26
N GLN A 362 -41.05 10.92 0.62
CA GLN A 362 -40.66 9.94 -0.39
C GLN A 362 -39.89 10.62 -1.52
N LEU A 363 -38.81 9.96 -1.96
CA LEU A 363 -38.02 10.44 -3.09
C LEU A 363 -38.82 10.36 -4.40
N ARG A 364 -38.58 11.32 -5.31
CA ARG A 364 -39.17 11.26 -6.65
C ARG A 364 -38.70 10.03 -7.41
N ALA A 365 -39.54 9.52 -8.28
CA ALA A 365 -39.13 8.48 -9.22
C ALA A 365 -38.10 9.05 -10.24
N VAL A 366 -37.03 8.35 -10.45
CA VAL A 366 -35.97 8.72 -11.41
C VAL A 366 -36.17 7.96 -12.71
N GLY A 367 -36.19 8.69 -13.83
CA GLY A 367 -36.35 8.10 -15.15
C GLY A 367 -35.15 7.25 -15.59
N LYS A 368 -35.40 6.24 -16.44
CA LYS A 368 -34.31 5.36 -16.97
C LYS A 368 -33.25 6.17 -17.71
N LEU A 369 -33.64 7.18 -18.48
CA LEU A 369 -32.70 8.03 -19.21
C LEU A 369 -31.79 8.83 -18.26
N GLU A 370 -32.35 9.38 -17.17
CA GLU A 370 -31.56 10.08 -16.15
C GLU A 370 -30.50 9.16 -15.55
N LYS A 371 -30.86 7.91 -15.24
CA LYS A 371 -29.95 6.91 -14.68
C LYS A 371 -28.83 6.50 -15.65
N ILE A 372 -29.09 6.45 -16.96
CA ILE A 372 -28.09 6.14 -17.97
C ILE A 372 -27.17 7.35 -18.26
N CYS A 373 -27.74 8.55 -18.33
CA CYS A 373 -26.97 9.76 -18.62
C CYS A 373 -26.08 10.17 -17.45
N PHE A 374 -26.48 9.91 -16.21
CA PHE A 374 -25.75 10.32 -15.00
C PHE A 374 -24.30 9.81 -14.97
N PRO A 375 -23.99 8.49 -15.11
CA PRO A 375 -22.62 8.02 -15.07
C PRO A 375 -21.76 8.59 -16.20
N ILE A 376 -22.31 8.80 -17.39
CA ILE A 376 -21.60 9.41 -18.51
C ILE A 376 -21.24 10.86 -18.19
N LEU A 377 -22.24 11.63 -17.70
CA LEU A 377 -22.06 13.04 -17.36
C LEU A 377 -21.02 13.23 -16.26
N ILE A 378 -21.10 12.44 -15.18
CA ILE A 378 -20.15 12.52 -14.06
C ILE A 378 -18.74 12.14 -14.52
N THR A 379 -18.60 11.10 -15.34
CA THR A 379 -17.29 10.71 -15.91
C THR A 379 -16.67 11.86 -16.72
N LEU A 380 -17.43 12.46 -17.64
CA LEU A 380 -16.93 13.56 -18.47
C LEU A 380 -16.60 14.79 -17.62
N LEU A 381 -17.48 15.17 -16.70
CA LEU A 381 -17.25 16.30 -15.81
C LEU A 381 -15.96 16.14 -15.00
N CYS A 382 -15.79 14.97 -14.38
CA CYS A 382 -14.61 14.70 -13.57
C CYS A 382 -13.34 14.57 -14.43
N ALA A 383 -13.42 13.95 -15.61
CA ALA A 383 -12.27 13.80 -16.50
C ALA A 383 -11.76 15.16 -17.01
N PHE A 384 -12.67 16.10 -17.29
CA PHE A 384 -12.27 17.44 -17.74
C PHE A 384 -11.79 18.34 -16.59
N LEU A 385 -12.38 18.25 -15.40
CA LEU A 385 -12.00 19.10 -14.27
C LEU A 385 -10.79 18.54 -13.49
N LEU A 386 -10.72 17.23 -13.34
CA LEU A 386 -9.73 16.52 -12.52
C LEU A 386 -9.28 15.23 -13.23
N PRO A 387 -8.40 15.30 -14.23
CA PRO A 387 -7.96 14.13 -15.00
C PRO A 387 -7.39 13.00 -14.14
N ASP A 388 -6.75 13.31 -13.00
CA ASP A 388 -6.17 12.32 -12.08
C ASP A 388 -7.22 11.51 -11.31
N ALA A 389 -8.44 12.01 -11.18
CA ALA A 389 -9.57 11.27 -10.61
C ALA A 389 -10.28 10.38 -11.66
N ALA A 390 -10.05 10.64 -12.96
CA ALA A 390 -10.77 9.96 -14.03
C ALA A 390 -10.67 8.42 -14.01
N PRO A 391 -9.53 7.78 -13.66
CA PRO A 391 -9.47 6.32 -13.59
C PRO A 391 -10.42 5.74 -12.53
N LEU A 392 -10.46 6.32 -11.32
CA LEU A 392 -11.34 5.84 -10.24
C LEU A 392 -12.81 6.08 -10.57
N ILE A 393 -13.15 7.33 -10.89
CA ILE A 393 -14.54 7.71 -11.18
C ILE A 393 -15.04 7.05 -12.47
N GLY A 394 -14.20 6.95 -13.50
CA GLY A 394 -14.53 6.27 -14.73
C GLY A 394 -14.90 4.80 -14.52
N MET A 395 -14.12 4.07 -13.71
CA MET A 395 -14.43 2.66 -13.41
C MET A 395 -15.70 2.52 -12.56
N LEU A 396 -15.92 3.39 -11.57
CA LEU A 396 -17.16 3.43 -10.79
C LEU A 396 -18.38 3.67 -11.70
N MET A 397 -18.30 4.69 -12.54
CA MET A 397 -19.39 5.07 -13.43
C MET A 397 -19.60 4.06 -14.56
N PHE A 398 -18.53 3.41 -15.04
CA PHE A 398 -18.65 2.32 -16.02
C PHE A 398 -19.39 1.13 -15.43
N GLY A 399 -19.09 0.73 -14.19
CA GLY A 399 -19.85 -0.28 -13.46
C GLY A 399 -21.33 0.08 -13.36
N ASN A 400 -21.64 1.31 -12.98
CA ASN A 400 -23.00 1.78 -12.88
C ASN A 400 -23.72 1.84 -14.24
N LEU A 401 -23.03 2.26 -15.29
CA LEU A 401 -23.59 2.27 -16.64
C LEU A 401 -23.97 0.86 -17.11
N MET A 402 -23.13 -0.16 -16.82
CA MET A 402 -23.47 -1.57 -17.11
C MET A 402 -24.76 -2.02 -16.42
N ARG A 403 -24.99 -1.56 -15.20
CA ARG A 403 -26.23 -1.83 -14.45
C ARG A 403 -27.44 -1.14 -15.07
N GLU A 404 -27.35 0.17 -15.28
CA GLU A 404 -28.54 0.99 -15.61
C GLU A 404 -28.95 0.90 -17.09
N CYS A 405 -28.03 0.54 -17.99
CA CYS A 405 -28.34 0.38 -19.42
C CYS A 405 -29.26 -0.82 -19.69
N GLY A 406 -29.15 -1.90 -18.91
CA GLY A 406 -30.00 -3.08 -18.99
C GLY A 406 -29.77 -3.98 -20.23
N VAL A 407 -28.77 -3.67 -21.08
CA VAL A 407 -28.48 -4.44 -22.29
C VAL A 407 -27.28 -5.38 -22.13
N VAL A 408 -26.50 -5.22 -21.07
CA VAL A 408 -25.29 -6.02 -20.76
C VAL A 408 -25.39 -6.70 -19.40
N GLU A 409 -26.54 -7.25 -19.08
CA GLU A 409 -26.83 -7.82 -17.76
C GLU A 409 -25.80 -8.90 -17.36
N ARG A 410 -25.30 -9.71 -18.31
CA ARG A 410 -24.27 -10.72 -18.06
C ARG A 410 -22.96 -10.08 -17.55
N LEU A 411 -22.55 -8.93 -18.12
CA LEU A 411 -21.35 -8.22 -17.67
C LEU A 411 -21.59 -7.59 -16.29
N ASN A 412 -22.77 -7.00 -16.08
CA ASN A 412 -23.18 -6.46 -14.79
C ASN A 412 -23.12 -7.53 -13.69
N GLN A 413 -23.72 -8.70 -13.91
CA GLN A 413 -23.71 -9.82 -12.97
C GLN A 413 -22.27 -10.33 -12.71
N THR A 414 -21.44 -10.39 -13.74
CA THR A 414 -20.03 -10.79 -13.58
C THR A 414 -19.27 -9.76 -12.75
N ALA A 415 -19.45 -8.46 -13.01
CA ALA A 415 -18.75 -7.39 -12.29
C ALA A 415 -19.12 -7.35 -10.82
N GLN A 416 -20.42 -7.42 -10.50
CA GLN A 416 -20.90 -7.28 -9.13
C GLN A 416 -20.78 -8.55 -8.28
N ASN A 417 -20.51 -9.71 -8.86
CA ASN A 417 -20.38 -10.97 -8.15
C ASN A 417 -19.00 -11.61 -8.36
N ALA A 418 -18.75 -12.25 -9.50
CA ALA A 418 -17.55 -13.05 -9.71
C ALA A 418 -16.27 -12.19 -9.70
N LEU A 419 -16.24 -11.10 -10.45
CA LEU A 419 -15.04 -10.27 -10.59
C LEU A 419 -14.67 -9.60 -9.26
N ILE A 420 -15.64 -8.93 -8.61
CA ILE A 420 -15.35 -8.24 -7.35
C ILE A 420 -14.90 -9.24 -6.26
N ASN A 421 -15.50 -10.44 -6.20
CA ASN A 421 -15.12 -11.45 -5.22
C ASN A 421 -13.70 -12.00 -5.47
N ILE A 422 -13.35 -12.31 -6.74
CA ILE A 422 -12.01 -12.75 -7.11
C ILE A 422 -10.96 -11.69 -6.75
N VAL A 423 -11.20 -10.45 -7.15
CA VAL A 423 -10.29 -9.34 -6.87
C VAL A 423 -10.17 -9.10 -5.37
N THR A 424 -11.27 -9.21 -4.62
CA THR A 424 -11.27 -9.04 -3.16
C THR A 424 -10.44 -10.10 -2.44
N ILE A 425 -10.50 -11.37 -2.89
CA ILE A 425 -9.67 -12.45 -2.34
C ILE A 425 -8.17 -12.11 -2.51
N PHE A 426 -7.76 -11.79 -3.73
CA PHE A 426 -6.36 -11.52 -4.02
C PHE A 426 -5.88 -10.21 -3.38
N LEU A 427 -6.71 -9.18 -3.38
CA LEU A 427 -6.41 -7.92 -2.71
C LEU A 427 -6.26 -8.14 -1.21
N GLY A 428 -7.18 -8.85 -0.57
CA GLY A 428 -7.12 -9.12 0.87
C GLY A 428 -5.86 -9.90 1.25
N LEU A 429 -5.52 -10.97 0.52
CA LEU A 429 -4.28 -11.72 0.74
C LEU A 429 -3.03 -10.84 0.60
N SER A 430 -3.01 -9.97 -0.40
CA SER A 430 -1.88 -9.06 -0.65
C SER A 430 -1.77 -7.95 0.38
N VAL A 431 -2.88 -7.35 0.81
CA VAL A 431 -2.91 -6.36 1.89
C VAL A 431 -2.47 -7.00 3.20
N GLY A 432 -2.94 -8.24 3.48
CA GLY A 432 -2.54 -9.03 4.63
C GLY A 432 -1.03 -9.27 4.68
N SER A 433 -0.35 -9.41 3.54
CA SER A 433 1.10 -9.59 3.50
C SER A 433 1.88 -8.40 4.09
N LYS A 434 1.29 -7.22 4.12
CA LYS A 434 1.89 -6.01 4.69
C LYS A 434 1.69 -5.89 6.20
N LEU A 435 0.91 -6.82 6.80
CA LEU A 435 0.78 -6.99 8.25
C LEU A 435 1.90 -7.87 8.82
N SER A 436 3.09 -7.82 8.25
CA SER A 436 4.28 -8.45 8.83
C SER A 436 4.78 -7.65 10.05
N ALA A 437 5.38 -8.35 11.02
CA ALA A 437 5.80 -7.74 12.28
C ALA A 437 6.77 -6.56 12.09
N ASP A 438 7.70 -6.69 11.16
CA ASP A 438 8.72 -5.69 10.84
C ASP A 438 8.14 -4.41 10.23
N GLN A 439 7.03 -4.50 9.50
CA GLN A 439 6.40 -3.35 8.85
C GLN A 439 5.30 -2.73 9.72
N PHE A 440 4.54 -3.53 10.46
CA PHE A 440 3.33 -3.09 11.16
C PHE A 440 3.59 -2.62 12.58
N LEU A 441 4.50 -3.25 13.33
CA LEU A 441 4.80 -2.91 14.72
C LEU A 441 5.74 -1.69 14.82
N SER A 442 5.33 -0.57 14.26
CA SER A 442 6.05 0.70 14.32
C SER A 442 5.21 1.80 14.97
N LEU A 443 5.87 2.78 15.60
CA LEU A 443 5.20 3.94 16.17
C LEU A 443 4.42 4.74 15.10
N GLN A 444 4.97 4.78 13.88
CA GLN A 444 4.31 5.41 12.74
C GLN A 444 2.99 4.72 12.40
N THR A 445 2.95 3.40 12.36
CA THR A 445 1.72 2.63 12.08
C THR A 445 0.65 2.86 13.15
N LEU A 446 1.04 2.86 14.44
CA LEU A 446 0.11 3.17 15.54
C LEU A 446 -0.45 4.60 15.41
N GLY A 447 0.40 5.57 15.03
CA GLY A 447 -0.02 6.94 14.75
C GLY A 447 -1.04 7.00 13.60
N ILE A 448 -0.80 6.26 12.51
CA ILE A 448 -1.72 6.17 11.37
C ILE A 448 -3.07 5.59 11.79
N LEU A 449 -3.06 4.50 12.58
CA LEU A 449 -4.29 3.88 13.07
C LEU A 449 -5.09 4.84 13.96
N LEU A 450 -4.47 5.45 14.96
CA LEU A 450 -5.15 6.40 15.84
C LEU A 450 -5.72 7.59 15.07
N LEU A 451 -4.91 8.17 14.18
CA LEU A 451 -5.32 9.32 13.38
C LEU A 451 -6.48 9.00 12.45
N GLY A 452 -6.45 7.82 11.82
CA GLY A 452 -7.53 7.36 10.96
C GLY A 452 -8.86 7.20 11.73
N ALA A 453 -8.84 6.67 12.96
CA ALA A 453 -10.03 6.54 13.79
C ALA A 453 -10.63 7.92 14.15
N ILE A 454 -9.78 8.88 14.54
CA ILE A 454 -10.20 10.25 14.85
C ILE A 454 -10.78 10.92 13.59
N ALA A 455 -10.11 10.79 12.46
CA ALA A 455 -10.53 11.37 11.20
C ALA A 455 -11.86 10.82 10.71
N PHE A 456 -12.07 9.51 10.84
CA PHE A 456 -13.34 8.86 10.53
C PHE A 456 -14.49 9.41 11.42
N GLY A 457 -14.20 9.58 12.72
CA GLY A 457 -15.14 10.21 13.65
C GLY A 457 -15.50 11.64 13.25
N ILE A 458 -14.50 12.45 12.87
CA ILE A 458 -14.68 13.84 12.42
C ILE A 458 -15.43 13.90 11.09
N GLY A 459 -15.16 13.01 10.14
CA GLY A 459 -15.91 12.90 8.89
C GLY A 459 -17.39 12.60 9.13
N THR A 460 -17.69 11.65 10.02
CA THR A 460 -19.05 11.34 10.46
C THR A 460 -19.72 12.57 11.11
N ALA A 461 -19.03 13.23 12.02
CA ALA A 461 -19.51 14.43 12.70
C ALA A 461 -19.76 15.59 11.72
N GLY A 462 -18.83 15.81 10.78
CA GLY A 462 -18.93 16.82 9.73
C GLY A 462 -20.19 16.67 8.89
N GLY A 463 -20.49 15.42 8.45
CA GLY A 463 -21.72 15.13 7.72
C GLY A 463 -22.99 15.43 8.52
N VAL A 464 -23.04 15.00 9.79
CA VAL A 464 -24.20 15.27 10.68
C VAL A 464 -24.37 16.77 10.94
N VAL A 465 -23.31 17.47 11.29
CA VAL A 465 -23.34 18.92 11.56
C VAL A 465 -23.75 19.69 10.31
N PHE A 466 -23.23 19.31 9.14
CA PHE A 466 -23.59 19.95 7.89
C PHE A 466 -25.08 19.74 7.53
N ALA A 467 -25.64 18.56 7.82
CA ALA A 467 -27.06 18.31 7.66
C ALA A 467 -27.89 19.24 8.56
N LYS A 468 -27.46 19.51 9.80
CA LYS A 468 -28.09 20.50 10.70
C LYS A 468 -27.99 21.91 10.14
N ILE A 469 -26.82 22.29 9.59
CA ILE A 469 -26.65 23.59 8.94
C ILE A 469 -27.61 23.74 7.75
N MET A 470 -27.73 22.72 6.90
CA MET A 470 -28.67 22.71 5.78
C MET A 470 -30.11 22.90 6.26
N ASN A 471 -30.49 22.33 7.41
CA ASN A 471 -31.81 22.49 8.00
C ASN A 471 -32.11 23.91 8.50
N MET A 472 -31.08 24.74 8.76
CA MET A 472 -31.27 26.16 9.12
C MET A 472 -31.75 27.00 7.93
N PHE A 473 -31.33 26.59 6.70
CA PHE A 473 -31.66 27.33 5.48
C PHE A 473 -32.73 26.66 4.62
N SER A 474 -33.21 25.45 4.99
CA SER A 474 -34.21 24.69 4.23
C SER A 474 -35.57 24.72 4.90
N LYS A 475 -36.63 24.89 4.10
CA LYS A 475 -38.01 24.73 4.56
C LYS A 475 -38.34 23.26 4.84
N ASP A 476 -37.85 22.37 3.97
CA ASP A 476 -38.02 20.92 4.14
C ASP A 476 -36.82 20.37 4.93
N LYS A 477 -37.11 20.03 6.18
CA LYS A 477 -36.07 19.51 7.07
C LYS A 477 -35.66 18.09 6.68
N ILE A 478 -34.36 17.86 6.61
CA ILE A 478 -33.76 16.54 6.43
C ILE A 478 -33.39 15.96 7.81
N ASN A 479 -33.44 14.63 7.93
CA ASN A 479 -32.96 13.97 9.14
C ASN A 479 -31.41 14.03 9.20
N PRO A 480 -30.82 14.64 10.25
CA PRO A 480 -29.35 14.81 10.31
C PRO A 480 -28.56 13.49 10.30
N LEU A 481 -29.21 12.39 10.69
CA LEU A 481 -28.56 11.06 10.66
C LEU A 481 -28.06 10.66 9.27
N ILE A 482 -28.74 11.10 8.20
CA ILE A 482 -28.31 10.77 6.84
C ILE A 482 -26.98 11.43 6.48
N GLY A 483 -26.61 12.53 7.16
CA GLY A 483 -25.31 13.18 6.99
C GLY A 483 -24.14 12.28 7.41
N ALA A 484 -24.33 11.46 8.44
CA ALA A 484 -23.32 10.48 8.85
C ALA A 484 -23.01 9.44 7.75
N ALA A 485 -23.99 9.20 6.86
CA ALA A 485 -23.79 8.28 5.74
C ALA A 485 -22.90 8.87 4.62
N GLY A 486 -22.53 10.16 4.70
CA GLY A 486 -21.64 10.82 3.73
C GLY A 486 -20.23 10.26 3.68
N VAL A 487 -19.78 9.46 4.65
CA VAL A 487 -18.54 8.69 4.54
C VAL A 487 -18.69 7.58 3.50
N SER A 488 -17.59 7.24 2.82
CA SER A 488 -17.62 6.37 1.63
C SER A 488 -17.81 4.88 1.90
N ALA A 489 -18.15 4.48 3.14
CA ALA A 489 -18.40 3.08 3.51
C ALA A 489 -19.77 2.61 3.00
N VAL A 490 -19.87 2.28 1.71
CA VAL A 490 -21.12 1.86 1.05
C VAL A 490 -21.31 0.35 1.14
N PRO A 491 -22.48 -0.16 1.50
CA PRO A 491 -23.68 0.55 1.99
C PRO A 491 -23.78 0.63 3.52
N MET A 492 -22.70 0.35 4.24
CA MET A 492 -22.69 0.17 5.70
C MET A 492 -23.12 1.44 6.45
N ALA A 493 -22.58 2.60 6.10
CA ALA A 493 -22.92 3.85 6.77
C ALA A 493 -24.41 4.22 6.59
N ALA A 494 -24.98 3.95 5.41
CA ALA A 494 -26.43 4.15 5.19
C ALA A 494 -27.29 3.20 6.04
N ARG A 495 -26.88 1.93 6.19
CA ARG A 495 -27.56 0.96 7.05
C ARG A 495 -27.50 1.37 8.52
N VAL A 496 -26.36 1.90 8.98
CA VAL A 496 -26.19 2.38 10.35
C VAL A 496 -27.08 3.60 10.62
N ALA A 497 -27.12 4.58 9.69
CA ALA A 497 -28.01 5.73 9.78
C ALA A 497 -29.47 5.29 9.86
N ASN A 498 -29.90 4.34 9.04
CA ASN A 498 -31.24 3.77 9.08
C ASN A 498 -31.52 3.05 10.41
N LYS A 499 -30.60 2.26 10.95
CA LYS A 499 -30.72 1.56 12.22
C LYS A 499 -30.96 2.54 13.37
N VAL A 500 -30.13 3.59 13.48
CA VAL A 500 -30.26 4.61 14.52
C VAL A 500 -31.56 5.41 14.35
N GLY A 501 -32.01 5.65 13.12
CA GLY A 501 -33.30 6.27 12.83
C GLY A 501 -34.50 5.43 13.29
N LEU A 502 -34.46 4.10 13.03
CA LEU A 502 -35.50 3.15 13.47
C LEU A 502 -35.52 2.98 15.00
N GLU A 503 -34.37 3.06 15.68
CA GLU A 503 -34.30 3.06 17.15
C GLU A 503 -35.02 4.27 17.75
N ALA A 504 -34.95 5.44 17.09
CA ALA A 504 -35.62 6.66 17.54
C ALA A 504 -37.13 6.69 17.16
N ASN A 505 -37.50 6.14 16.01
CA ASN A 505 -38.86 6.02 15.52
C ASN A 505 -38.99 4.83 14.57
N PRO A 506 -39.73 3.76 14.94
CA PRO A 506 -39.86 2.53 14.11
C PRO A 506 -40.43 2.74 12.70
N GLN A 507 -41.08 3.89 12.45
CA GLN A 507 -41.62 4.24 11.13
C GLN A 507 -40.65 5.08 10.28
N ASN A 508 -39.44 5.35 10.77
CA ASN A 508 -38.50 6.25 10.12
C ASN A 508 -37.47 5.49 9.26
N PHE A 509 -37.86 5.09 8.06
CA PHE A 509 -37.02 4.39 7.11
C PHE A 509 -36.12 5.36 6.37
N LEU A 510 -34.88 5.52 6.84
CA LEU A 510 -33.89 6.46 6.27
C LEU A 510 -33.00 5.84 5.21
N LEU A 511 -33.06 4.54 4.96
CA LEU A 511 -32.06 3.83 4.11
C LEU A 511 -31.92 4.47 2.73
N MET A 512 -33.03 4.68 2.03
CA MET A 512 -33.00 5.26 0.67
C MET A 512 -32.47 6.69 0.67
N HIS A 513 -32.80 7.47 1.71
CA HIS A 513 -32.32 8.85 1.85
C HIS A 513 -30.84 8.90 2.22
N ALA A 514 -30.37 7.97 3.03
CA ALA A 514 -28.96 7.85 3.43
C ALA A 514 -28.06 7.33 2.30
N MET A 515 -28.62 6.58 1.34
CA MET A 515 -27.86 6.13 0.16
C MET A 515 -27.37 7.29 -0.70
N GLY A 516 -28.13 8.39 -0.83
CA GLY A 516 -27.70 9.57 -1.58
C GLY A 516 -26.37 10.14 -1.09
N PRO A 517 -26.26 10.57 0.17
CA PRO A 517 -25.00 11.01 0.78
C PRO A 517 -23.91 9.94 0.72
N ASN A 518 -24.25 8.68 0.97
CA ASN A 518 -23.29 7.58 1.02
C ASN A 518 -22.58 7.37 -0.32
N VAL A 519 -23.35 7.37 -1.39
CA VAL A 519 -22.81 7.22 -2.75
C VAL A 519 -22.05 8.47 -3.20
N SER A 520 -22.53 9.66 -2.83
CA SER A 520 -21.79 10.91 -3.11
C SER A 520 -20.48 10.99 -2.34
N GLY A 521 -20.38 10.33 -1.18
CA GLY A 521 -19.14 10.16 -0.43
C GLY A 521 -18.07 9.45 -1.23
N VAL A 522 -18.41 8.37 -1.95
CA VAL A 522 -17.48 7.63 -2.82
C VAL A 522 -16.96 8.51 -3.96
N ILE A 523 -17.84 9.29 -4.59
CA ILE A 523 -17.42 10.26 -5.60
C ILE A 523 -16.50 11.31 -4.94
N GLY A 524 -16.85 11.77 -3.74
CA GLY A 524 -16.08 12.76 -2.97
C GLY A 524 -14.67 12.27 -2.62
N SER A 525 -14.51 11.02 -2.15
CA SER A 525 -13.20 10.44 -1.83
C SER A 525 -12.34 10.26 -3.10
N ALA A 526 -12.94 9.80 -4.21
CA ALA A 526 -12.25 9.67 -5.48
C ALA A 526 -11.80 11.02 -6.05
N VAL A 527 -12.64 12.07 -5.93
CA VAL A 527 -12.29 13.45 -6.27
C VAL A 527 -11.16 13.96 -5.38
N ALA A 528 -11.26 13.76 -4.06
CA ALA A 528 -10.21 14.15 -3.12
C ALA A 528 -8.86 13.47 -3.44
N ALA A 529 -8.88 12.17 -3.77
CA ALA A 529 -7.68 11.46 -4.20
C ALA A 529 -7.09 12.07 -5.48
N GLY A 530 -7.93 12.40 -6.47
CA GLY A 530 -7.49 13.07 -7.70
C GLY A 530 -6.88 14.45 -7.43
N VAL A 531 -7.48 15.25 -6.55
CA VAL A 531 -6.92 16.55 -6.12
C VAL A 531 -5.57 16.37 -5.45
N LEU A 532 -5.45 15.45 -4.50
CA LEU A 532 -4.19 15.18 -3.80
C LEU A 532 -3.10 14.68 -4.76
N LEU A 533 -3.44 13.81 -5.73
CA LEU A 533 -2.50 13.38 -6.77
C LEU A 533 -2.03 14.56 -7.63
N ASN A 534 -2.94 15.40 -8.08
CA ASN A 534 -2.63 16.55 -8.92
C ASN A 534 -1.72 17.55 -8.19
N MET A 535 -2.08 17.90 -6.95
CA MET A 535 -1.29 18.84 -6.13
C MET A 535 0.13 18.34 -5.85
N LEU A 536 0.33 17.03 -5.73
CA LEU A 536 1.61 16.44 -5.36
C LEU A 536 2.40 15.88 -6.55
N LYS A 537 1.88 15.96 -7.78
CA LYS A 537 2.59 15.54 -9.01
C LYS A 537 3.93 16.24 -9.19
N GLY A 538 4.01 17.52 -8.88
CA GLY A 538 5.25 18.30 -8.98
C GLY A 538 6.35 17.85 -8.00
N LEU A 539 5.99 17.01 -7.03
CA LEU A 539 6.90 16.42 -6.05
C LEU A 539 7.26 14.94 -6.38
N ILE A 540 6.64 14.36 -7.40
CA ILE A 540 6.91 13.01 -7.92
C ILE A 540 7.99 13.11 -9.00
#